data_58b0d50e6bb8cef399a8f8c8cce46526
#
_entry.id   58b0d50e6bb8cef399a8f8c8cce46526
#
_cell.length_a   1.000
_cell.length_b   1.000
_cell.length_c   1.000
_cell.angle_alpha   90.00
_cell.angle_beta   90.00
_cell.angle_gamma   90.00
#
_symmetry.space_group_name_H-M   'P 1'
#
loop_
_entity.id
_entity.type
_entity.pdbx_description
1 polymer ?
#
loop_
_entity_poly.entity_id
_entity_poly.type
_entity_poly.pdbx_seq_one_letter_code
_entity_poly.pdbx_strand_id
1 'polypeptide(L)'
;AAKNSTSSDPEFRFRQGWGQLYDFFWGGGLRVGQAWSSWDDVPALPETMDFEGPNGSQQTRQGLVRWEREFQKKYTLWVGVENPNYSIQNGKTKSAWPDTIVSLNWQGDWGHLKPAFIGRQLQGDNDNGGDDDTAFGWGAQLAGDIKVPLLAKKDNFKFQAVYGAGIGSYNNDGGIDDAVFDGSDLKAIKSFQGYGALQHWWTDSLRSNAVFGYVDVDTRNVQPSDTLERTMYFAGNLVWSPIDHMDIGAEYLWGQRDNKNGDVGTARRIQVSTKYLF
;
A
#
# COMPACT_ATOMS: atom_id res chain seq x y z
N ALA A 1 -11.55 4.97 -9.11
CA ALA A 1 -11.08 5.24 -10.46
C ALA A 1 -10.91 6.76 -10.62
N ALA A 2 -9.68 7.25 -10.63
CA ALA A 2 -9.41 8.62 -11.02
C ALA A 2 -9.74 8.73 -12.52
N LYS A 3 -10.88 9.30 -12.87
CA LYS A 3 -11.09 9.79 -14.23
C LYS A 3 -10.00 10.81 -14.51
N ASN A 4 -9.15 10.55 -15.50
CA ASN A 4 -8.37 11.61 -16.12
C ASN A 4 -9.36 12.62 -16.71
N SER A 5 -9.70 13.65 -15.94
CA SER A 5 -10.40 14.78 -16.50
C SER A 5 -9.38 15.53 -17.36
N THR A 6 -9.69 15.70 -18.63
CA THR A 6 -8.95 16.57 -19.55
C THR A 6 -9.23 18.06 -19.30
N SER A 7 -9.80 18.42 -18.13
CA SER A 7 -10.01 19.80 -17.76
C SER A 7 -8.70 20.39 -17.25
N SER A 8 -8.31 21.53 -17.79
CA SER A 8 -7.16 22.33 -17.37
C SER A 8 -7.39 23.06 -16.03
N ASP A 9 -8.51 22.84 -15.38
CA ASP A 9 -8.88 23.50 -14.13
C ASP A 9 -8.19 22.80 -12.94
N PRO A 10 -7.59 23.56 -12.01
CA PRO A 10 -7.00 22.97 -10.82
C PRO A 10 -8.09 22.34 -9.95
N GLU A 11 -8.07 21.02 -9.83
CA GLU A 11 -8.99 20.30 -8.96
C GLU A 11 -8.41 20.19 -7.55
N PHE A 12 -9.17 20.63 -6.56
CA PHE A 12 -8.84 20.36 -5.17
C PHE A 12 -9.07 18.87 -4.87
N ARG A 13 -7.99 18.14 -4.59
CA ARG A 13 -8.07 16.76 -4.12
C ARG A 13 -8.02 16.73 -2.59
N PHE A 14 -9.15 16.36 -2.00
CA PHE A 14 -9.20 16.13 -0.57
C PHE A 14 -8.39 14.87 -0.23
N ARG A 15 -7.27 15.05 0.46
CA ARG A 15 -6.39 13.93 0.81
C ARG A 15 -6.68 13.36 2.19
N GLN A 16 -6.78 14.22 3.18
CA GLN A 16 -7.08 13.84 4.57
C GLN A 16 -7.88 14.93 5.25
N GLY A 17 -8.84 14.51 6.08
CA GLY A 17 -9.62 15.35 6.96
C GLY A 17 -10.37 14.46 7.92
N TRP A 18 -10.01 14.49 9.18
CA TRP A 18 -10.57 13.64 10.22
C TRP A 18 -10.65 14.40 11.54
N GLY A 19 -11.55 13.92 12.40
CA GLY A 19 -11.64 14.33 13.79
C GLY A 19 -11.32 13.17 14.71
N GLN A 20 -10.88 13.48 15.93
CA GLN A 20 -10.55 12.47 16.92
C GLN A 20 -11.13 12.84 18.28
N LEU A 21 -11.85 11.90 18.90
CA LEU A 21 -12.24 11.94 20.30
C LEU A 21 -11.17 11.20 21.10
N TYR A 22 -10.68 11.88 22.14
CA TYR A 22 -9.72 11.29 23.08
C TYR A 22 -10.48 10.69 24.28
N ASP A 23 -9.87 9.75 24.96
CA ASP A 23 -10.44 9.04 26.13
C ASP A 23 -11.82 8.43 25.85
N PHE A 24 -12.05 8.02 24.59
CA PHE A 24 -13.20 7.25 24.19
C PHE A 24 -12.99 5.79 24.61
N PHE A 25 -14.03 5.12 24.99
CA PHE A 25 -14.10 3.70 25.36
C PHE A 25 -12.74 3.01 25.69
N TRP A 26 -12.57 2.51 26.91
CA TRP A 26 -11.36 1.88 27.44
C TRP A 26 -10.07 2.75 27.36
N GLY A 27 -10.19 4.05 27.50
CA GLY A 27 -9.04 4.97 27.44
C GLY A 27 -8.33 4.98 26.08
N GLY A 28 -9.03 4.61 25.02
CA GLY A 28 -8.59 4.78 23.63
C GLY A 28 -9.13 6.05 23.01
N GLY A 29 -8.72 6.33 21.78
CA GLY A 29 -9.25 7.40 20.94
C GLY A 29 -10.15 6.84 19.83
N LEU A 30 -11.12 7.61 19.38
CA LEU A 30 -11.95 7.32 18.21
C LEU A 30 -11.66 8.33 17.12
N ARG A 31 -11.13 7.89 16.00
CA ARG A 31 -10.86 8.70 14.81
C ARG A 31 -11.93 8.46 13.75
N VAL A 32 -12.49 9.55 13.18
CA VAL A 32 -13.53 9.48 12.15
C VAL A 32 -13.18 10.47 11.04
N GLY A 33 -13.24 10.01 9.79
CA GLY A 33 -13.01 10.85 8.61
C GLY A 33 -12.15 10.15 7.57
N GLN A 34 -11.61 10.92 6.62
CA GLN A 34 -10.70 10.41 5.61
C GLN A 34 -9.25 10.51 6.10
N ALA A 35 -8.57 9.38 6.20
CA ALA A 35 -7.20 9.28 6.66
C ALA A 35 -6.47 8.12 5.96
N TRP A 36 -5.18 7.96 6.28
CA TRP A 36 -4.46 6.73 5.95
C TRP A 36 -5.15 5.53 6.57
N SER A 37 -5.32 4.50 5.78
CA SER A 37 -5.91 3.23 6.21
C SER A 37 -5.23 2.67 7.45
N SER A 38 -5.99 1.98 8.28
CA SER A 38 -5.46 1.21 9.41
C SER A 38 -4.56 0.07 8.95
N TRP A 39 -4.69 -0.31 7.68
CA TRP A 39 -3.85 -1.29 7.00
C TRP A 39 -2.44 -0.75 6.71
N ASP A 40 -2.32 0.51 6.27
CA ASP A 40 -1.06 1.08 5.80
C ASP A 40 -0.05 1.31 6.92
N ASP A 41 1.23 1.10 6.62
CA ASP A 41 2.35 1.46 7.49
C ASP A 41 3.21 2.56 6.83
N VAL A 42 2.74 3.79 6.93
CA VAL A 42 3.39 4.95 6.30
C VAL A 42 4.85 5.15 6.75
N PRO A 43 5.23 4.96 8.04
CA PRO A 43 6.63 5.06 8.48
C PRO A 43 7.56 4.02 7.84
N ALA A 44 7.03 2.87 7.42
CA ALA A 44 7.82 1.83 6.76
C ALA A 44 8.09 2.13 5.27
N LEU A 45 7.44 3.14 4.67
CA LEU A 45 7.69 3.51 3.28
C LEU A 45 9.15 3.93 3.07
N PRO A 46 9.81 3.39 2.04
CA PRO A 46 11.19 3.75 1.75
C PRO A 46 11.31 5.17 1.19
N GLU A 47 12.48 5.76 1.32
CA GLU A 47 12.78 7.03 0.71
C GLU A 47 13.18 6.84 -0.75
N THR A 48 12.23 7.06 -1.65
CA THR A 48 12.43 7.09 -3.09
C THR A 48 12.26 8.51 -3.64
N MET A 49 12.86 8.79 -4.79
CA MET A 49 12.58 10.02 -5.54
C MET A 49 11.28 9.86 -6.34
N ASP A 50 10.87 8.63 -6.56
CA ASP A 50 9.57 8.28 -7.11
C ASP A 50 8.48 8.55 -6.08
N PHE A 51 7.52 9.41 -6.43
CA PHE A 51 6.43 9.79 -5.54
C PHE A 51 5.53 8.60 -5.19
N GLU A 52 5.33 7.68 -6.14
CA GLU A 52 4.50 6.50 -5.92
C GLU A 52 5.21 5.43 -5.07
N GLY A 53 6.56 5.40 -5.10
CA GLY A 53 7.35 4.42 -4.38
C GLY A 53 7.36 3.03 -5.02
N PRO A 54 7.76 1.98 -4.29
CA PRO A 54 7.84 0.63 -4.83
C PRO A 54 6.46 0.02 -5.08
N ASN A 55 6.38 -0.82 -6.13
CA ASN A 55 5.24 -1.70 -6.30
C ASN A 55 5.09 -2.63 -5.08
N GLY A 56 3.87 -3.11 -4.85
CA GLY A 56 3.56 -3.93 -3.68
C GLY A 56 3.43 -3.15 -2.37
N SER A 57 3.65 -1.82 -2.37
CA SER A 57 3.37 -0.98 -1.21
C SER A 57 1.87 -0.73 -1.06
N GLN A 58 1.43 -0.62 0.19
CA GLN A 58 0.05 -0.29 0.54
C GLN A 58 -0.01 1.19 0.92
N GLN A 59 -0.78 1.98 0.17
CA GLN A 59 -0.85 3.43 0.36
C GLN A 59 -2.25 3.95 0.06
N THR A 60 -3.19 3.61 0.91
CA THR A 60 -4.61 3.90 0.71
C THR A 60 -5.11 4.95 1.70
N ARG A 61 -5.84 5.96 1.20
CA ARG A 61 -6.57 6.91 2.03
C ARG A 61 -8.04 6.77 1.73
N GLN A 62 -8.83 6.55 2.78
CA GLN A 62 -10.28 6.35 2.64
C GLN A 62 -11.03 6.80 3.88
N GLY A 63 -12.37 6.89 3.77
CA GLY A 63 -13.24 7.16 4.89
C GLY A 63 -13.18 6.01 5.88
N LEU A 64 -12.96 6.31 7.16
CA LEU A 64 -12.82 5.31 8.21
C LEU A 64 -13.42 5.77 9.54
N VAL A 65 -13.74 4.78 10.34
CA VAL A 65 -13.95 4.90 11.79
C VAL A 65 -12.99 3.94 12.45
N ARG A 66 -12.05 4.46 13.23
CA ARG A 66 -10.99 3.69 13.86
C ARG A 66 -10.88 4.01 15.34
N TRP A 67 -10.96 2.98 16.17
CA TRP A 67 -10.56 3.03 17.56
C TRP A 67 -9.07 2.73 17.66
N GLU A 68 -8.34 3.53 18.47
CA GLU A 68 -6.91 3.38 18.66
C GLU A 68 -6.55 3.50 20.14
N ARG A 69 -5.71 2.59 20.65
CA ARG A 69 -5.26 2.60 22.03
C ARG A 69 -3.79 2.26 22.15
N GLU A 70 -3.07 3.11 22.86
CA GLU A 70 -1.67 2.87 23.24
C GLU A 70 -1.57 2.10 24.57
N PHE A 71 -0.66 1.12 24.61
CA PHE A 71 -0.34 0.32 25.79
C PHE A 71 1.16 0.41 26.07
N GLN A 72 1.51 0.67 27.32
CA GLN A 72 2.90 0.69 27.80
C GLN A 72 3.84 1.60 26.98
N LYS A 73 3.31 2.59 26.26
CA LYS A 73 4.08 3.48 25.34
C LYS A 73 4.86 2.73 24.26
N LYS A 74 4.53 1.49 23.98
CA LYS A 74 5.22 0.61 23.01
C LYS A 74 4.29 -0.03 22.01
N TYR A 75 3.04 -0.22 22.37
CA TYR A 75 2.06 -0.94 21.55
C TYR A 75 0.87 -0.04 21.29
N THR A 76 0.49 0.12 20.04
CA THR A 76 -0.76 0.80 19.69
C THR A 76 -1.63 -0.14 18.88
N LEU A 77 -2.77 -0.51 19.44
CA LEU A 77 -3.78 -1.32 18.77
C LEU A 77 -4.73 -0.40 18.02
N TRP A 78 -4.96 -0.71 16.76
CA TRP A 78 -5.99 -0.10 15.92
C TRP A 78 -7.03 -1.14 15.52
N VAL A 79 -8.30 -0.80 15.69
CA VAL A 79 -9.44 -1.58 15.22
C VAL A 79 -10.34 -0.62 14.47
N GLY A 80 -10.57 -0.87 13.19
CA GLY A 80 -11.31 0.06 12.35
C GLY A 80 -12.21 -0.62 11.34
N VAL A 81 -13.20 0.14 10.90
CA VAL A 81 -14.01 -0.15 9.72
C VAL A 81 -13.80 0.97 8.71
N GLU A 82 -13.64 0.58 7.45
CA GLU A 82 -13.26 1.49 6.39
C GLU A 82 -14.18 1.34 5.18
N ASN A 83 -14.29 2.41 4.39
CA ASN A 83 -15.12 2.39 3.20
C ASN A 83 -14.56 1.36 2.21
N PRO A 84 -15.36 0.36 1.77
CA PRO A 84 -14.89 -0.66 0.85
C PRO A 84 -14.65 -0.03 -0.53
N ASN A 85 -13.44 -0.23 -1.05
CA ASN A 85 -13.07 0.11 -2.41
C ASN A 85 -12.45 -1.11 -3.04
N TYR A 86 -13.04 -1.62 -4.12
CA TYR A 86 -12.58 -2.83 -4.80
C TYR A 86 -13.01 -2.85 -6.27
N SER A 87 -12.32 -3.67 -7.06
CA SER A 87 -12.62 -3.91 -8.46
C SER A 87 -12.98 -5.38 -8.70
N ILE A 88 -13.91 -5.59 -9.63
CA ILE A 88 -14.34 -6.92 -10.06
C ILE A 88 -14.21 -7.01 -11.57
N GLN A 89 -13.58 -8.07 -12.03
CA GLN A 89 -13.48 -8.38 -13.44
C GLN A 89 -14.66 -9.27 -13.87
N ASN A 90 -15.17 -9.06 -15.09
CA ASN A 90 -16.37 -9.71 -15.65
C ASN A 90 -17.67 -9.41 -14.87
N GLY A 91 -17.70 -8.26 -14.16
CA GLY A 91 -18.85 -7.85 -13.39
C GLY A 91 -18.73 -6.42 -12.87
N LYS A 92 -19.78 -5.97 -12.21
CA LYS A 92 -19.86 -4.64 -11.57
C LYS A 92 -19.85 -4.76 -10.07
N THR A 93 -19.12 -3.87 -9.42
CA THR A 93 -19.11 -3.81 -7.95
C THR A 93 -20.44 -3.31 -7.41
N LYS A 94 -20.87 -3.90 -6.31
CA LYS A 94 -22.04 -3.47 -5.52
C LYS A 94 -21.61 -2.98 -4.15
N SER A 95 -22.54 -2.35 -3.42
CA SER A 95 -22.30 -1.94 -2.04
C SER A 95 -22.07 -3.17 -1.18
N ALA A 96 -20.97 -3.19 -0.46
CA ALA A 96 -20.59 -4.24 0.46
C ALA A 96 -20.53 -3.72 1.91
N TRP A 97 -20.35 -4.63 2.85
CA TRP A 97 -20.02 -4.26 4.22
C TRP A 97 -18.66 -3.54 4.27
N PRO A 98 -18.47 -2.62 5.23
CA PRO A 98 -17.18 -1.97 5.42
C PRO A 98 -16.05 -2.99 5.63
N ASP A 99 -14.88 -2.68 5.09
CA ASP A 99 -13.66 -3.45 5.35
C ASP A 99 -13.31 -3.34 6.84
N THR A 100 -13.05 -4.46 7.49
CA THR A 100 -12.67 -4.51 8.91
C THR A 100 -11.18 -4.77 9.04
N ILE A 101 -10.47 -3.89 9.75
CA ILE A 101 -9.01 -3.96 9.88
C ILE A 101 -8.62 -3.94 11.35
N VAL A 102 -7.70 -4.83 11.69
CA VAL A 102 -7.03 -4.85 13.00
C VAL A 102 -5.54 -4.77 12.76
N SER A 103 -4.86 -3.85 13.40
CA SER A 103 -3.40 -3.73 13.35
C SER A 103 -2.80 -3.38 14.70
N LEU A 104 -1.59 -3.88 14.93
CA LEU A 104 -0.82 -3.62 16.14
C LEU A 104 0.50 -2.95 15.74
N ASN A 105 0.74 -1.74 16.24
CA ASN A 105 2.01 -1.05 16.11
C ASN A 105 2.87 -1.38 17.34
N TRP A 106 4.00 -2.05 17.12
CA TRP A 106 4.97 -2.36 18.16
C TRP A 106 6.24 -1.55 17.93
N GLN A 107 6.52 -0.60 18.82
CA GLN A 107 7.61 0.37 18.71
C GLN A 107 8.63 0.23 19.83
N GLY A 108 9.91 0.40 19.51
CA GLY A 108 11.02 0.39 20.46
C GLY A 108 12.25 1.12 19.93
N ASP A 109 13.35 1.06 20.68
CA ASP A 109 14.62 1.70 20.27
C ASP A 109 15.24 1.05 19.01
N TRP A 110 14.81 -0.16 18.69
CA TRP A 110 15.23 -0.93 17.52
C TRP A 110 14.47 -0.56 16.25
N GLY A 111 13.38 0.19 16.34
CA GLY A 111 12.48 0.52 15.25
C GLY A 111 11.04 0.19 15.56
N HIS A 112 10.26 -0.20 14.55
CA HIS A 112 8.87 -0.65 14.75
C HIS A 112 8.52 -1.84 13.86
N LEU A 113 7.48 -2.57 14.28
CA LEU A 113 6.78 -3.60 13.50
C LEU A 113 5.28 -3.35 13.54
N LYS A 114 4.61 -3.60 12.44
CA LYS A 114 3.16 -3.48 12.32
C LYS A 114 2.56 -4.72 11.64
N PRO A 115 2.24 -5.80 12.38
CA PRO A 115 1.32 -6.81 11.90
C PRO A 115 -0.08 -6.22 11.75
N ALA A 116 -0.77 -6.60 10.67
CA ALA A 116 -2.15 -6.22 10.42
C ALA A 116 -2.93 -7.36 9.74
N PHE A 117 -4.24 -7.36 9.95
CA PHE A 117 -5.20 -8.27 9.33
C PHE A 117 -6.40 -7.48 8.81
N ILE A 118 -6.87 -7.84 7.63
CA ILE A 118 -8.07 -7.29 7.00
C ILE A 118 -9.05 -8.42 6.65
N GLY A 119 -10.32 -8.20 6.94
CA GLY A 119 -11.44 -9.01 6.45
C GLY A 119 -12.42 -8.12 5.70
N ARG A 120 -12.89 -8.59 4.54
CA ARG A 120 -13.76 -7.81 3.67
C ARG A 120 -14.76 -8.67 2.93
N GLN A 121 -15.88 -8.07 2.56
CA GLN A 121 -16.87 -8.65 1.67
C GLN A 121 -16.72 -8.02 0.29
N LEU A 122 -16.61 -8.85 -0.74
CA LEU A 122 -16.67 -8.44 -2.13
C LEU A 122 -18.04 -8.85 -2.66
N GLN A 123 -18.77 -7.94 -3.27
CA GLN A 123 -20.09 -8.22 -3.83
C GLN A 123 -20.19 -7.66 -5.24
N GLY A 124 -20.70 -8.42 -6.16
CA GLY A 124 -20.79 -8.04 -7.55
C GLY A 124 -22.03 -8.52 -8.25
N ASP A 125 -22.32 -7.86 -9.37
CA ASP A 125 -23.34 -8.19 -10.37
C ASP A 125 -22.62 -8.76 -11.59
N ASN A 126 -23.02 -9.94 -12.04
CA ASN A 126 -22.37 -10.65 -13.15
C ASN A 126 -22.74 -10.02 -14.49
N ASP A 127 -21.78 -9.54 -15.26
CA ASP A 127 -22.03 -8.95 -16.60
C ASP A 127 -22.64 -9.93 -17.61
N ASN A 128 -22.52 -11.24 -17.37
CA ASN A 128 -23.06 -12.29 -18.24
C ASN A 128 -24.52 -12.68 -17.92
N GLY A 129 -25.26 -11.84 -17.17
CA GLY A 129 -26.66 -12.03 -16.87
C GLY A 129 -26.98 -13.06 -15.79
N GLY A 130 -25.99 -13.37 -14.95
CA GLY A 130 -26.17 -14.17 -13.73
C GLY A 130 -26.69 -13.32 -12.55
N ASP A 131 -27.01 -14.01 -11.46
CA ASP A 131 -27.37 -13.38 -10.20
C ASP A 131 -26.16 -12.69 -9.53
N ASP A 132 -26.47 -11.83 -8.56
CA ASP A 132 -25.46 -11.28 -7.66
C ASP A 132 -24.74 -12.39 -6.88
N ASP A 133 -23.44 -12.23 -6.68
CA ASP A 133 -22.69 -13.11 -5.81
C ASP A 133 -21.74 -12.36 -4.89
N THR A 134 -21.29 -13.04 -3.84
CA THR A 134 -20.40 -12.50 -2.83
C THR A 134 -19.20 -13.40 -2.61
N ALA A 135 -18.04 -12.80 -2.40
CA ALA A 135 -16.83 -13.51 -2.00
C ALA A 135 -16.25 -12.89 -0.71
N PHE A 136 -15.67 -13.73 0.11
CA PHE A 136 -14.90 -13.27 1.27
C PHE A 136 -13.46 -12.94 0.85
N GLY A 137 -13.07 -11.68 1.09
CA GLY A 137 -11.69 -11.20 0.94
C GLY A 137 -10.99 -11.15 2.31
N TRP A 138 -9.71 -11.41 2.31
CA TRP A 138 -8.89 -11.32 3.52
C TRP A 138 -7.42 -11.03 3.17
N GLY A 139 -6.70 -10.47 4.12
CA GLY A 139 -5.27 -10.25 3.99
C GLY A 139 -4.56 -10.25 5.34
N ALA A 140 -3.30 -10.66 5.31
CA ALA A 140 -2.37 -10.54 6.41
C ALA A 140 -1.14 -9.76 5.96
N GLN A 141 -0.66 -8.86 6.82
CA GLN A 141 0.48 -8.00 6.55
C GLN A 141 1.45 -8.02 7.71
N LEU A 142 2.74 -7.93 7.37
CA LEU A 142 3.78 -7.52 8.29
C LEU A 142 4.60 -6.41 7.63
N ALA A 143 4.66 -5.25 8.28
CA ALA A 143 5.46 -4.11 7.85
C ALA A 143 6.36 -3.62 8.99
N GLY A 144 7.38 -2.86 8.66
CA GLY A 144 8.25 -2.29 9.69
C GLY A 144 9.44 -1.51 9.16
N ASP A 145 10.08 -0.81 10.09
CA ASP A 145 11.35 -0.10 9.93
C ASP A 145 12.28 -0.50 11.08
N ILE A 146 13.35 -1.22 10.76
CA ILE A 146 14.27 -1.81 11.72
C ILE A 146 15.63 -1.13 11.58
N LYS A 147 16.19 -0.63 12.67
CA LYS A 147 17.56 -0.14 12.72
C LYS A 147 18.55 -1.29 12.49
N VAL A 148 19.42 -1.12 11.51
CA VAL A 148 20.41 -2.12 11.13
C VAL A 148 21.80 -1.46 11.15
N PRO A 149 22.37 -1.15 12.33
CA PRO A 149 23.61 -0.39 12.45
C PRO A 149 24.86 -1.23 12.10
N LEU A 150 24.83 -1.87 10.92
CA LEU A 150 25.92 -2.72 10.44
C LEU A 150 27.08 -1.91 9.88
N LEU A 151 26.78 -0.85 9.10
CA LEU A 151 27.77 0.00 8.45
C LEU A 151 27.76 1.42 9.05
N ALA A 152 26.59 1.98 9.29
CA ALA A 152 26.40 3.27 9.96
C ALA A 152 25.30 3.20 11.02
N LYS A 153 25.41 4.04 12.07
CA LYS A 153 24.44 4.05 13.19
C LYS A 153 23.02 4.39 12.79
N LYS A 154 22.86 5.12 11.68
CA LYS A 154 21.57 5.58 11.17
C LYS A 154 20.96 4.61 10.14
N ASP A 155 21.67 3.55 9.78
CA ASP A 155 21.17 2.59 8.79
C ASP A 155 19.91 1.90 9.27
N ASN A 156 18.98 1.70 8.35
CA ASN A 156 17.74 1.00 8.62
C ASN A 156 17.31 0.11 7.45
N PHE A 157 16.48 -0.86 7.77
CA PHE A 157 15.81 -1.72 6.81
C PHE A 157 14.30 -1.56 6.94
N LYS A 158 13.65 -1.10 5.88
CA LYS A 158 12.22 -0.94 5.77
C LYS A 158 11.64 -2.04 4.91
N PHE A 159 10.48 -2.56 5.31
CA PHE A 159 9.85 -3.64 4.55
C PHE A 159 8.33 -3.67 4.75
N GLN A 160 7.67 -4.30 3.80
CA GLN A 160 6.27 -4.69 3.89
C GLN A 160 6.09 -6.00 3.12
N ALA A 161 5.40 -6.94 3.72
CA ALA A 161 4.99 -8.19 3.09
C ALA A 161 3.50 -8.41 3.36
N VAL A 162 2.75 -8.62 2.30
CA VAL A 162 1.29 -8.76 2.28
C VAL A 162 0.92 -10.01 1.51
N TYR A 163 0.03 -10.80 2.07
CA TYR A 163 -0.57 -11.95 1.39
C TYR A 163 -2.05 -12.04 1.70
N GLY A 164 -2.85 -12.34 0.68
CA GLY A 164 -4.28 -12.51 0.88
C GLY A 164 -5.05 -12.75 -0.41
N ALA A 165 -6.36 -12.65 -0.31
CA ALA A 165 -7.29 -12.76 -1.42
C ALA A 165 -8.25 -11.57 -1.40
N GLY A 166 -8.47 -10.93 -2.56
CA GLY A 166 -9.35 -9.78 -2.67
C GLY A 166 -8.79 -8.52 -2.02
N ILE A 167 -7.48 -8.28 -2.14
CA ILE A 167 -6.78 -7.13 -1.56
C ILE A 167 -6.01 -6.31 -2.60
N GLY A 168 -6.30 -6.51 -3.88
CA GLY A 168 -5.63 -5.83 -5.00
C GLY A 168 -5.76 -4.32 -4.95
N SER A 169 -6.92 -3.81 -4.55
CA SER A 169 -7.22 -2.37 -4.47
C SER A 169 -6.43 -1.61 -3.38
N TYR A 170 -5.82 -2.32 -2.44
CA TYR A 170 -4.92 -1.73 -1.44
C TYR A 170 -3.50 -1.53 -1.96
N ASN A 171 -3.13 -2.19 -3.07
CA ASN A 171 -1.85 -1.99 -3.73
C ASN A 171 -1.77 -0.62 -4.41
N ASN A 172 -0.70 0.12 -4.14
CA ASN A 172 -0.51 1.48 -4.63
C ASN A 172 -0.43 1.58 -6.16
N ASP A 173 0.22 0.63 -6.81
CA ASP A 173 0.41 0.62 -8.27
C ASP A 173 -0.88 0.35 -9.07
N GLY A 174 -1.94 -0.14 -8.43
CA GLY A 174 -3.17 -0.51 -9.11
C GLY A 174 -3.01 -1.68 -10.10
N GLY A 175 -4.04 -1.90 -10.90
CA GLY A 175 -4.03 -2.92 -11.95
C GLY A 175 -4.24 -4.36 -11.49
N ILE A 176 -4.51 -4.57 -10.19
CA ILE A 176 -4.88 -5.86 -9.61
C ILE A 176 -6.36 -5.79 -9.26
N ASP A 177 -7.17 -6.62 -9.90
CA ASP A 177 -8.55 -6.78 -9.50
C ASP A 177 -8.67 -7.58 -8.19
N ASP A 178 -9.66 -7.24 -7.36
CA ASP A 178 -9.91 -7.92 -6.09
C ASP A 178 -10.62 -9.25 -6.30
N ALA A 179 -11.50 -9.32 -7.30
CA ALA A 179 -12.25 -10.53 -7.63
C ALA A 179 -12.55 -10.63 -9.11
N VAL A 180 -12.96 -11.82 -9.54
CA VAL A 180 -13.39 -12.10 -10.89
C VAL A 180 -14.60 -13.04 -10.87
N PHE A 181 -15.58 -12.84 -11.76
CA PHE A 181 -16.61 -13.82 -12.00
C PHE A 181 -16.06 -14.97 -12.86
N ASP A 182 -16.20 -16.20 -12.34
CA ASP A 182 -15.88 -17.45 -13.00
C ASP A 182 -17.19 -18.24 -13.16
N GLY A 183 -17.81 -18.10 -14.31
CA GLY A 183 -19.21 -18.51 -14.50
C GLY A 183 -20.15 -17.65 -13.67
N SER A 184 -20.93 -18.25 -12.78
CA SER A 184 -21.84 -17.55 -11.83
C SER A 184 -21.15 -17.13 -10.52
N ASP A 185 -20.00 -17.71 -10.21
CA ASP A 185 -19.36 -17.57 -8.93
C ASP A 185 -18.37 -16.39 -8.90
N LEU A 186 -18.46 -15.54 -7.88
CA LEU A 186 -17.47 -14.52 -7.61
C LEU A 186 -16.30 -15.13 -6.82
N LYS A 187 -15.08 -15.00 -7.35
CA LYS A 187 -13.87 -15.56 -6.76
C LYS A 187 -12.88 -14.44 -6.41
N ALA A 188 -12.52 -14.34 -5.14
CA ALA A 188 -11.46 -13.44 -4.71
C ALA A 188 -10.11 -13.88 -5.32
N ILE A 189 -9.34 -12.90 -5.82
CA ILE A 189 -8.04 -13.11 -6.45
C ILE A 189 -6.96 -13.06 -5.37
N LYS A 190 -6.12 -14.09 -5.32
CA LYS A 190 -4.99 -14.13 -4.39
C LYS A 190 -3.82 -13.34 -4.93
N SER A 191 -3.09 -12.71 -4.03
CA SER A 191 -1.84 -12.04 -4.38
C SER A 191 -0.85 -12.04 -3.21
N PHE A 192 0.43 -12.04 -3.56
CA PHE A 192 1.52 -11.64 -2.70
C PHE A 192 2.05 -10.28 -3.15
N GLN A 193 2.27 -9.38 -2.21
CA GLN A 193 2.70 -8.01 -2.49
C GLN A 193 3.71 -7.59 -1.42
N GLY A 194 4.74 -6.86 -1.80
CA GLY A 194 5.66 -6.39 -0.79
C GLY A 194 6.90 -5.72 -1.36
N TYR A 195 7.69 -5.17 -0.45
CA TYR A 195 8.98 -4.56 -0.75
C TYR A 195 9.95 -4.72 0.42
N GLY A 196 11.24 -4.58 0.10
CA GLY A 196 12.33 -4.40 1.06
C GLY A 196 13.22 -3.25 0.62
N ALA A 197 13.69 -2.46 1.56
CA ALA A 197 14.51 -1.29 1.31
C ALA A 197 15.60 -1.15 2.37
N LEU A 198 16.84 -0.99 1.93
CA LEU A 198 17.98 -0.69 2.80
C LEU A 198 18.37 0.78 2.60
N GLN A 199 18.40 1.55 3.69
CA GLN A 199 18.96 2.89 3.72
C GLN A 199 20.32 2.86 4.37
N HIS A 200 21.32 3.44 3.71
CA HIS A 200 22.68 3.57 4.22
C HIS A 200 23.13 5.03 4.24
N TRP A 201 23.71 5.45 5.36
CA TRP A 201 24.24 6.77 5.57
C TRP A 201 25.76 6.79 5.42
N TRP A 202 26.24 7.37 4.31
CA TRP A 202 27.65 7.58 4.02
C TRP A 202 28.28 8.63 4.92
N THR A 203 27.54 9.71 5.18
CA THR A 203 27.88 10.82 6.08
C THR A 203 26.61 11.32 6.77
N ASP A 204 26.70 12.34 7.61
CA ASP A 204 25.50 12.95 8.22
C ASP A 204 24.56 13.64 7.21
N SER A 205 25.05 13.97 6.02
CA SER A 205 24.30 14.67 4.97
C SER A 205 24.15 13.86 3.67
N LEU A 206 24.75 12.69 3.55
CA LEU A 206 24.70 11.87 2.32
C LEU A 206 24.22 10.47 2.64
N ARG A 207 23.16 10.02 1.97
CA ARG A 207 22.56 8.70 2.13
C ARG A 207 22.13 8.10 0.80
N SER A 208 22.00 6.80 0.77
CA SER A 208 21.50 6.02 -0.36
C SER A 208 20.38 5.10 0.10
N ASN A 209 19.45 4.81 -0.80
CA ASN A 209 18.48 3.76 -0.61
C ASN A 209 18.56 2.76 -1.77
N ALA A 210 18.50 1.47 -1.44
CA ALA A 210 18.31 0.38 -2.40
C ALA A 210 16.96 -0.26 -2.10
N VAL A 211 16.04 -0.24 -3.04
CA VAL A 211 14.65 -0.66 -2.87
C VAL A 211 14.32 -1.75 -3.88
N PHE A 212 13.72 -2.83 -3.44
CA PHE A 212 13.17 -3.89 -4.28
C PHE A 212 11.70 -4.11 -3.93
N GLY A 213 10.83 -4.08 -4.92
CA GLY A 213 9.40 -4.35 -4.80
C GLY A 213 9.00 -5.53 -5.66
N TYR A 214 7.99 -6.29 -5.20
CA TYR A 214 7.50 -7.49 -5.85
C TYR A 214 6.00 -7.65 -5.65
N VAL A 215 5.31 -8.00 -6.74
CA VAL A 215 3.90 -8.39 -6.74
C VAL A 215 3.74 -9.65 -7.56
N ASP A 216 2.96 -10.59 -7.05
CA ASP A 216 2.57 -11.82 -7.73
C ASP A 216 1.06 -12.05 -7.56
N VAL A 217 0.37 -12.32 -8.65
CA VAL A 217 -1.09 -12.44 -8.70
C VAL A 217 -1.46 -13.82 -9.22
N ASP A 218 -2.25 -14.56 -8.46
CA ASP A 218 -2.80 -15.86 -8.86
C ASP A 218 -3.93 -15.64 -9.88
N THR A 219 -3.54 -15.49 -11.16
CA THR A 219 -4.48 -15.23 -12.26
C THR A 219 -5.33 -16.45 -12.57
N ARG A 220 -6.60 -16.24 -13.01
CA ARG A 220 -7.53 -17.29 -13.35
C ARG A 220 -7.73 -17.40 -14.86
N ASN A 221 -8.12 -18.61 -15.34
CA ASN A 221 -8.30 -18.87 -16.77
C ASN A 221 -9.30 -17.94 -17.46
N VAL A 222 -10.33 -17.51 -16.74
CA VAL A 222 -11.39 -16.62 -17.24
C VAL A 222 -10.96 -15.17 -17.42
N GLN A 223 -9.81 -14.79 -16.87
CA GLN A 223 -9.27 -13.45 -17.03
C GLN A 223 -8.61 -13.29 -18.41
N PRO A 224 -8.59 -12.07 -18.98
CA PRO A 224 -7.89 -11.75 -20.22
C PRO A 224 -6.44 -12.24 -20.23
N SER A 225 -5.91 -12.51 -21.39
CA SER A 225 -4.55 -13.02 -21.54
C SER A 225 -3.47 -11.98 -21.17
N ASP A 226 -3.78 -10.70 -21.24
CA ASP A 226 -2.93 -9.56 -20.88
C ASP A 226 -3.08 -9.12 -19.42
N THR A 227 -3.83 -9.90 -18.61
CA THR A 227 -3.95 -9.65 -17.15
C THR A 227 -2.56 -9.68 -16.50
N LEU A 228 -2.33 -8.74 -15.60
CA LEU A 228 -1.13 -8.68 -14.79
C LEU A 228 -0.96 -9.95 -13.96
N GLU A 229 0.17 -10.62 -14.09
CA GLU A 229 0.56 -11.78 -13.28
C GLU A 229 1.65 -11.42 -12.27
N ARG A 230 2.65 -10.64 -12.71
CA ARG A 230 3.78 -10.27 -11.83
C ARG A 230 4.30 -8.89 -12.15
N THR A 231 4.75 -8.16 -11.11
CA THR A 231 5.59 -7.00 -11.29
C THR A 231 6.82 -7.05 -10.39
N MET A 232 7.93 -6.52 -10.90
CA MET A 232 9.16 -6.30 -10.15
C MET A 232 9.58 -4.84 -10.29
N TYR A 233 10.10 -4.31 -9.21
CA TYR A 233 10.58 -2.93 -9.13
C TYR A 233 11.95 -2.92 -8.44
N PHE A 234 12.85 -2.13 -8.97
CA PHE A 234 14.11 -1.80 -8.32
C PHE A 234 14.35 -0.30 -8.42
N ALA A 235 14.71 0.32 -7.30
CA ALA A 235 15.19 1.70 -7.27
C ALA A 235 16.49 1.78 -6.47
N GLY A 236 17.45 2.55 -6.99
CA GLY A 236 18.66 2.91 -6.29
C GLY A 236 18.89 4.41 -6.36
N ASN A 237 19.07 5.07 -5.22
CA ASN A 237 19.22 6.51 -5.17
C ASN A 237 20.41 6.97 -4.33
N LEU A 238 20.77 8.23 -4.55
CA LEU A 238 21.71 8.99 -3.73
C LEU A 238 21.04 10.31 -3.36
N VAL A 239 20.95 10.61 -2.08
CA VAL A 239 20.29 11.80 -1.54
C VAL A 239 21.30 12.60 -0.72
N TRP A 240 21.45 13.87 -1.05
CA TRP A 240 22.31 14.82 -0.38
C TRP A 240 21.48 15.92 0.27
N SER A 241 21.73 16.16 1.56
CA SER A 241 21.11 17.22 2.35
C SER A 241 22.15 18.33 2.63
N PRO A 242 22.32 19.31 1.70
CA PRO A 242 23.36 20.34 1.81
C PRO A 242 23.13 21.31 2.98
N ILE A 243 21.89 21.55 3.32
CA ILE A 243 21.44 22.40 4.43
C ILE A 243 20.22 21.76 5.07
N ASP A 244 19.85 22.22 6.27
CA ASP A 244 18.64 21.78 6.95
C ASP A 244 17.42 22.00 6.06
N HIS A 245 16.48 21.06 6.10
CA HIS A 245 15.22 21.07 5.34
C HIS A 245 15.34 20.94 3.81
N MET A 246 16.53 20.74 3.24
CA MET A 246 16.71 20.60 1.79
C MET A 246 17.37 19.27 1.45
N ASP A 247 16.70 18.50 0.58
CA ASP A 247 17.23 17.29 -0.02
C ASP A 247 17.34 17.45 -1.54
N ILE A 248 18.45 17.02 -2.10
CA ILE A 248 18.68 16.90 -3.53
C ILE A 248 19.05 15.45 -3.81
N GLY A 249 18.38 14.80 -4.75
CA GLY A 249 18.62 13.39 -5.02
C GLY A 249 18.55 13.04 -6.49
N ALA A 250 19.27 11.97 -6.84
CA ALA A 250 19.18 11.29 -8.14
C ALA A 250 18.85 9.82 -7.91
N GLU A 251 17.99 9.26 -8.75
CA GLU A 251 17.50 7.90 -8.64
C GLU A 251 17.47 7.23 -10.01
N TYR A 252 17.89 5.98 -10.06
CA TYR A 252 17.67 5.05 -11.15
C TYR A 252 16.57 4.08 -10.76
N LEU A 253 15.60 3.91 -11.66
CA LEU A 253 14.51 2.96 -11.51
C LEU A 253 14.54 1.95 -12.66
N TRP A 254 14.23 0.71 -12.32
CA TRP A 254 13.94 -0.36 -13.26
C TRP A 254 12.66 -1.04 -12.83
N GLY A 255 11.78 -1.34 -13.78
CA GLY A 255 10.55 -2.06 -13.56
C GLY A 255 10.33 -3.12 -14.63
N GLN A 256 9.68 -4.22 -14.23
CA GLN A 256 9.22 -5.28 -15.11
C GLN A 256 7.78 -5.64 -14.80
N ARG A 257 7.00 -5.89 -15.83
CA ARG A 257 5.66 -6.43 -15.77
C ARG A 257 5.60 -7.69 -16.63
N ASP A 258 5.11 -8.77 -16.04
CA ASP A 258 4.80 -10.02 -16.71
C ASP A 258 3.28 -10.17 -16.75
N ASN A 259 2.76 -10.52 -17.93
CA ASN A 259 1.34 -10.80 -18.13
C ASN A 259 1.10 -12.31 -18.18
N LYS A 260 -0.14 -12.72 -17.92
CA LYS A 260 -0.60 -14.11 -17.92
C LYS A 260 -0.27 -14.87 -19.22
N ASN A 261 -0.24 -14.20 -20.37
CA ASN A 261 0.12 -14.79 -21.66
C ASN A 261 1.65 -14.96 -21.87
N GLY A 262 2.46 -14.58 -20.88
CA GLY A 262 3.91 -14.62 -20.94
C GLY A 262 4.56 -13.40 -21.59
N ASP A 263 3.79 -12.40 -22.00
CA ASP A 263 4.36 -11.13 -22.46
C ASP A 263 5.07 -10.40 -21.32
N VAL A 264 6.27 -9.92 -21.58
CA VAL A 264 7.11 -9.21 -20.62
C VAL A 264 7.41 -7.80 -21.10
N GLY A 265 7.08 -6.82 -20.27
CA GLY A 265 7.42 -5.42 -20.47
C GLY A 265 8.45 -4.93 -19.46
N THR A 266 9.42 -4.15 -19.89
CA THR A 266 10.41 -3.51 -18.99
C THR A 266 10.47 -2.01 -19.19
N ALA A 267 10.68 -1.27 -18.11
CA ALA A 267 10.87 0.17 -18.13
C ALA A 267 12.11 0.58 -17.32
N ARG A 268 12.74 1.67 -17.72
CA ARG A 268 13.88 2.26 -17.00
C ARG A 268 13.72 3.76 -16.96
N ARG A 269 14.05 4.36 -15.82
CA ARG A 269 13.96 5.81 -15.63
C ARG A 269 15.13 6.31 -14.79
N ILE A 270 15.66 7.47 -15.16
CA ILE A 270 16.55 8.26 -14.30
C ILE A 270 15.79 9.53 -13.97
N GLN A 271 15.77 9.90 -12.71
CA GLN A 271 15.15 11.13 -12.26
C GLN A 271 16.03 11.87 -11.26
N VAL A 272 15.85 13.18 -11.21
CA VAL A 272 16.47 14.07 -10.22
C VAL A 272 15.34 14.81 -9.52
N SER A 273 15.43 14.96 -8.21
CA SER A 273 14.43 15.64 -7.40
C SER A 273 15.09 16.55 -6.39
N THR A 274 14.41 17.65 -6.08
CA THR A 274 14.75 18.53 -4.97
C THR A 274 13.52 18.67 -4.08
N LYS A 275 13.71 18.52 -2.78
CA LYS A 275 12.67 18.66 -1.77
C LYS A 275 13.09 19.73 -0.76
N TYR A 276 12.20 20.64 -0.46
CA TYR A 276 12.37 21.64 0.60
C TYR A 276 11.18 21.60 1.56
N LEU A 277 11.46 21.57 2.85
CA LEU A 277 10.46 21.56 3.92
C LEU A 277 10.50 22.90 4.64
N PHE A 278 9.38 23.64 4.65
CA PHE A 278 9.23 24.91 5.38
C PHE A 278 8.42 24.75 6.65
#